data_c0bacfa63ab443ffe1f5e0a2309b22d4
#
_entry.id   c0bacfa63ab443ffe1f5e0a2309b22d4
#
_cell.length_a   1.000
_cell.length_b   1.000
_cell.length_c   1.000
_cell.angle_alpha   90.00
_cell.angle_beta   90.00
_cell.angle_gamma   90.00
#
_symmetry.space_group_name_H-M   'P 1'
#
loop_
_entity.id
_entity.type
_entity.pdbx_description
1 polymer ?
#
loop_
_entity_poly.entity_id
_entity_poly.type
_entity_poly.pdbx_seq_one_letter_code
_entity_poly.pdbx_strand_id
1 'polypeptide(L)'
;MIKAVIFDLDNTLLDFMNMKSMAVEAAVHGMIEAGLQMDKDIACKKIFSIYESKGWEYQEVFDDFIQEELDKLDYKILASGIVAYRKAKEASLILYPNVNSTLITLSKW
;
A
#
# COMPACT_ATOMS: atom_id res chain seq x y z
N MET A 1 -19.00 -15.10 21.68
CA MET A 1 -19.18 -14.75 20.25
C MET A 1 -18.54 -13.42 19.89
N ILE A 2 -18.83 -12.38 20.62
CA ILE A 2 -18.27 -11.04 20.35
C ILE A 2 -16.74 -11.04 20.40
N LYS A 3 -16.15 -11.74 21.37
CA LYS A 3 -14.69 -11.84 21.50
C LYS A 3 -14.04 -12.52 20.30
N ALA A 4 -14.67 -13.53 19.72
CA ALA A 4 -14.17 -14.24 18.55
C ALA A 4 -14.17 -13.33 17.31
N VAL A 5 -15.21 -12.51 17.15
CA VAL A 5 -15.31 -11.56 16.04
C VAL A 5 -14.21 -10.50 16.15
N ILE A 6 -13.95 -9.98 17.35
CA ILE A 6 -12.88 -9.00 17.57
C ILE A 6 -11.52 -9.60 17.25
N PHE A 7 -11.29 -10.84 17.66
CA PHE A 7 -10.03 -11.54 17.39
C PHE A 7 -9.78 -11.73 15.90
N ASP A 8 -10.82 -12.10 15.14
CA ASP A 8 -10.74 -12.25 13.70
C ASP A 8 -10.45 -10.91 12.99
N LEU A 9 -11.00 -9.82 13.49
CA LEU A 9 -10.72 -8.47 12.98
C LEU A 9 -9.25 -8.10 13.14
N ASP A 10 -8.64 -8.42 14.29
CA ASP A 10 -7.23 -8.14 14.54
C ASP A 10 -6.34 -8.89 13.54
N ASN A 11 -6.61 -10.16 13.28
CA ASN A 11 -5.86 -10.95 12.31
C ASN A 11 -6.04 -10.41 10.90
N THR A 12 -7.25 -10.02 10.53
CA THR A 12 -7.54 -9.44 9.21
C THR A 12 -6.79 -8.11 9.03
N LEU A 13 -6.73 -7.29 10.07
CA LEU A 13 -6.02 -6.02 10.03
C LEU A 13 -4.51 -6.23 9.87
N LEU A 14 -3.92 -7.19 10.59
CA LEU A 14 -2.49 -7.51 10.46
C LEU A 14 -2.14 -7.98 9.04
N ASP A 15 -2.98 -8.84 8.45
CA ASP A 15 -2.78 -9.31 7.09
C ASP A 15 -2.92 -8.18 6.07
N PHE A 16 -3.88 -7.29 6.28
CA PHE A 16 -4.05 -6.09 5.45
C PHE A 16 -2.80 -5.21 5.51
N MET A 17 -2.25 -4.97 6.71
CA MET A 17 -1.06 -4.14 6.88
C MET A 17 0.17 -4.76 6.24
N ASN A 18 0.33 -6.07 6.33
CA ASN A 18 1.42 -6.79 5.68
C ASN A 18 1.33 -6.67 4.16
N MET A 19 0.14 -6.84 3.61
CA MET A 19 -0.11 -6.69 2.17
C MET A 19 0.20 -5.24 1.72
N LYS A 20 -0.24 -4.27 2.51
CA LYS A 20 0.01 -2.85 2.23
C LYS A 20 1.50 -2.54 2.22
N SER A 21 2.24 -3.06 3.19
CA SER A 21 3.69 -2.87 3.29
C SER A 21 4.41 -3.44 2.07
N MET A 22 4.06 -4.66 1.67
CA MET A 22 4.65 -5.29 0.48
C MET A 22 4.35 -4.50 -0.79
N ALA A 23 3.13 -4.01 -0.93
CA ALA A 23 2.72 -3.24 -2.09
C ALA A 23 3.45 -1.89 -2.16
N VAL A 24 3.63 -1.22 -1.02
CA VAL A 24 4.37 0.05 -0.96
C VAL A 24 5.85 -0.18 -1.29
N GLU A 25 6.46 -1.24 -0.79
CA GLU A 25 7.85 -1.58 -1.13
C GLU A 25 8.02 -1.81 -2.62
N ALA A 26 7.10 -2.54 -3.24
CA ALA A 26 7.12 -2.77 -4.69
C ALA A 26 6.97 -1.47 -5.47
N ALA A 27 6.08 -0.58 -5.01
CA ALA A 27 5.88 0.72 -5.64
C ALA A 27 7.16 1.57 -5.60
N VAL A 28 7.81 1.62 -4.44
CA VAL A 28 9.06 2.37 -4.27
C VAL A 28 10.15 1.80 -5.17
N HIS A 29 10.26 0.47 -5.26
CA HIS A 29 11.21 -0.18 -6.14
C HIS A 29 10.98 0.23 -7.61
N GLY A 30 9.73 0.23 -8.06
CA GLY A 30 9.36 0.68 -9.40
C GLY A 30 9.69 2.14 -9.65
N MET A 31 9.46 2.99 -8.66
CA MET A 31 9.80 4.41 -8.75
C MET A 31 11.31 4.63 -8.86
N ILE A 32 12.11 3.89 -8.10
CA ILE A 32 13.57 3.97 -8.14
C ILE A 32 14.09 3.52 -9.51
N GLU A 33 13.55 2.45 -10.05
CA GLU A 33 13.90 2.00 -11.42
C GLU A 33 13.52 3.03 -12.48
N ALA A 34 12.48 3.80 -12.24
CA ALA A 34 12.04 4.86 -13.16
C ALA A 34 12.85 6.16 -13.03
N GLY A 35 13.72 6.26 -12.05
CA GLY A 35 14.59 7.41 -11.87
C GLY A 35 14.51 8.13 -10.53
N LEU A 36 13.72 7.64 -9.58
CA LEU A 36 13.66 8.24 -8.25
C LEU A 36 14.98 8.00 -7.52
N GLN A 37 15.65 9.09 -7.14
CA GLN A 37 16.94 9.02 -6.44
C GLN A 37 16.71 9.19 -4.94
N MET A 38 16.35 8.09 -4.29
CA MET A 38 16.08 8.09 -2.86
C MET A 38 16.29 6.68 -2.31
N ASP A 39 16.73 6.60 -1.05
CA ASP A 39 16.83 5.32 -0.35
C ASP A 39 15.44 4.70 -0.20
N LYS A 40 15.36 3.38 -0.43
CA LYS A 40 14.10 2.64 -0.39
C LYS A 40 13.41 2.74 0.97
N ASP A 41 14.17 2.57 2.05
CA ASP A 41 13.61 2.61 3.40
C ASP A 41 13.08 3.99 3.76
N ILE A 42 13.79 5.04 3.37
CA ILE A 42 13.35 6.43 3.59
C ILE A 42 12.08 6.72 2.82
N ALA A 43 12.03 6.30 1.55
CA ALA A 43 10.86 6.49 0.70
C ALA A 43 9.63 5.78 1.28
N CYS A 44 9.80 4.53 1.71
CA CYS A 44 8.71 3.78 2.34
C CYS A 44 8.19 4.46 3.60
N LYS A 45 9.08 4.93 4.46
CA LYS A 45 8.68 5.63 5.69
C LYS A 45 7.90 6.90 5.40
N LYS A 46 8.30 7.66 4.40
CA LYS A 46 7.59 8.88 3.99
C LYS A 46 6.20 8.59 3.46
N ILE A 47 6.06 7.54 2.64
CA ILE A 47 4.76 7.12 2.12
C ILE A 47 3.84 6.67 3.25
N PHE A 48 4.34 5.86 4.19
CA PHE A 48 3.56 5.43 5.34
C PHE A 48 3.14 6.61 6.23
N SER A 49 4.00 7.61 6.36
CA SER A 49 3.68 8.83 7.10
C SER A 49 2.48 9.56 6.48
N ILE A 50 2.41 9.62 5.16
CA ILE A 50 1.26 10.21 4.45
C ILE A 50 -0.01 9.41 4.72
N TYR A 51 0.07 8.07 4.65
CA TYR A 51 -1.07 7.21 4.97
C TYR A 51 -1.56 7.41 6.40
N GLU A 52 -0.65 7.48 7.36
CA GLU A 52 -1.02 7.71 8.76
C GLU A 52 -1.72 9.04 8.97
N SER A 53 -1.31 10.07 8.23
CA SER A 53 -1.90 11.40 8.31
C SER A 53 -3.24 11.51 7.60
N LYS A 54 -3.39 10.89 6.43
CA LYS A 54 -4.55 11.07 5.54
C LYS A 54 -5.47 9.86 5.45
N GLY A 55 -5.09 8.74 6.04
CA GLY A 55 -5.87 7.49 6.01
C GLY A 55 -5.28 6.45 5.07
N TRP A 56 -5.52 5.18 5.40
CA TRP A 56 -4.92 4.06 4.70
C TRP A 56 -5.50 3.83 3.30
N GLU A 57 -6.64 4.46 2.99
CA GLU A 57 -7.29 4.38 1.67
C GLU A 57 -7.06 5.62 0.82
N TYR A 58 -6.20 6.52 1.25
CA TYR A 58 -5.89 7.74 0.50
C TYR A 58 -5.26 7.38 -0.85
N GLN A 59 -5.94 7.76 -1.93
CA GLN A 59 -5.56 7.32 -3.27
C GLN A 59 -4.47 8.18 -3.92
N GLU A 60 -4.24 9.38 -3.42
CA GLU A 60 -3.27 10.32 -3.99
C GLU A 60 -1.94 10.31 -3.25
N VAL A 61 -1.65 9.24 -2.49
CA VAL A 61 -0.45 9.15 -1.67
C VAL A 61 0.83 9.26 -2.49
N PHE A 62 0.88 8.61 -3.64
CA PHE A 62 2.07 8.64 -4.50
C PHE A 62 2.22 9.99 -5.19
N ASP A 63 1.12 10.62 -5.59
CA ASP A 63 1.12 11.97 -6.14
C ASP A 63 1.72 12.95 -5.14
N ASP A 64 1.23 12.95 -3.92
CA ASP A 64 1.72 13.82 -2.85
C ASP A 64 3.18 13.56 -2.53
N PHE A 65 3.56 12.29 -2.45
CA PHE A 65 4.94 11.90 -2.17
C PHE A 65 5.90 12.43 -3.24
N ILE A 66 5.59 12.20 -4.51
CA ILE A 66 6.46 12.61 -5.63
C ILE A 66 6.55 14.12 -5.70
N GLN A 67 5.43 14.82 -5.58
CA GLN A 67 5.41 16.28 -5.62
C GLN A 67 6.20 16.88 -4.46
N GLU A 68 6.12 16.32 -3.28
CA GLU A 68 6.84 16.78 -2.11
C GLU A 68 8.36 16.58 -2.27
N GLU A 69 8.78 15.44 -2.82
CA GLU A 69 10.21 15.12 -2.94
C GLU A 69 10.89 15.75 -4.16
N LEU A 70 10.18 15.92 -5.26
CA LEU A 70 10.75 16.40 -6.52
C LEU A 70 10.34 17.84 -6.88
N ASP A 71 9.52 18.48 -6.06
CA ASP A 71 8.93 19.80 -6.32
C ASP A 71 8.12 19.88 -7.62
N LYS A 72 7.87 18.72 -8.24
CA LYS A 72 7.05 18.59 -9.45
C LYS A 72 6.49 17.19 -9.51
N LEU A 73 5.39 17.01 -10.24
CA LEU A 73 4.79 15.69 -10.43
C LEU A 73 5.41 15.04 -11.67
N ASP A 74 6.29 14.05 -11.44
CA ASP A 74 6.90 13.28 -12.51
C ASP A 74 5.99 12.09 -12.83
N TYR A 75 5.30 12.16 -13.96
CA TYR A 75 4.32 11.15 -14.34
C TYR A 75 4.95 9.78 -14.65
N LYS A 76 6.19 9.74 -15.11
CA LYS A 76 6.88 8.48 -15.38
C LYS A 76 7.13 7.72 -14.09
N ILE A 77 7.64 8.40 -13.08
CA ILE A 77 7.89 7.81 -11.76
C ILE A 77 6.57 7.43 -11.10
N LEU A 78 5.57 8.32 -11.17
CA LEU A 78 4.24 8.07 -10.63
C LEU A 78 3.60 6.83 -11.24
N ALA A 79 3.58 6.74 -12.57
CA ALA A 79 2.99 5.60 -13.27
C ALA A 79 3.69 4.29 -12.93
N SER A 80 5.02 4.29 -12.86
CA SER A 80 5.80 3.12 -12.49
C SER A 80 5.48 2.65 -11.08
N GLY A 81 5.31 3.58 -10.15
CA GLY A 81 4.94 3.27 -8.77
C GLY A 81 3.53 2.68 -8.68
N ILE A 82 2.56 3.27 -9.36
CA ILE A 82 1.18 2.80 -9.36
C ILE A 82 1.06 1.40 -9.96
N VAL A 83 1.71 1.15 -11.08
CA VAL A 83 1.69 -0.16 -11.74
C VAL A 83 2.31 -1.22 -10.85
N ALA A 84 3.47 -0.94 -10.26
CA ALA A 84 4.13 -1.87 -9.35
C ALA A 84 3.29 -2.15 -8.10
N TYR A 85 2.66 -1.13 -7.54
CA TYR A 85 1.75 -1.25 -6.41
C TYR A 85 0.58 -2.19 -6.72
N ARG A 86 -0.08 -1.96 -7.86
CA ARG A 86 -1.21 -2.79 -8.28
C ARG A 86 -0.82 -4.24 -8.51
N LYS A 87 0.31 -4.48 -9.15
CA LYS A 87 0.80 -5.85 -9.39
C LYS A 87 1.08 -6.58 -8.09
N ALA A 88 1.72 -5.91 -7.14
CA ALA A 88 2.01 -6.51 -5.84
C ALA A 88 0.73 -6.80 -5.06
N LYS A 89 -0.25 -5.89 -5.11
CA LYS A 89 -1.53 -6.06 -4.45
C LYS A 89 -2.29 -7.25 -5.02
N GLU A 90 -2.33 -7.40 -6.33
CA GLU A 90 -2.98 -8.53 -7.00
C GLU A 90 -2.29 -9.85 -6.65
N ALA A 91 -0.95 -9.87 -6.63
CA ALA A 91 -0.19 -11.06 -6.23
C ALA A 91 -0.48 -11.45 -4.78
N SER A 92 -0.62 -10.47 -3.89
CA SER A 92 -0.96 -10.72 -2.48
C SER A 92 -2.35 -11.32 -2.32
N LEU A 93 -3.32 -10.89 -3.13
CA LEU A 93 -4.67 -11.46 -3.10
C LEU A 93 -4.68 -12.93 -3.54
N ILE A 94 -3.80 -13.31 -4.45
CA ILE A 94 -3.65 -14.71 -4.86
C ILE A 94 -3.01 -15.55 -3.76
N LEU A 95 -1.99 -14.98 -3.07
CA LEU A 95 -1.27 -15.68 -2.00
C LEU A 95 -2.11 -15.84 -0.72
N TYR A 96 -3.06 -14.94 -0.47
CA TYR A 96 -3.86 -14.93 0.75
C TYR A 96 -5.37 -14.96 0.42
N PRO A 97 -5.86 -16.06 -0.23
CA PRO A 97 -7.27 -16.12 -0.62
C PRO A 97 -8.24 -16.09 0.56
N ASN A 98 -7.83 -16.63 1.72
CA ASN A 98 -8.68 -16.63 2.92
C ASN A 98 -8.92 -15.22 3.45
N VAL A 99 -7.90 -14.36 3.40
CA VAL A 99 -8.02 -12.96 3.79
C VAL A 99 -9.01 -12.24 2.87
N ASN A 100 -8.90 -12.47 1.57
CA ASN A 100 -9.79 -11.88 0.59
C ASN A 100 -11.25 -12.32 0.83
N SER A 101 -11.49 -13.60 1.08
CA SER A 101 -12.81 -14.12 1.41
C SER A 101 -13.39 -13.49 2.67
N THR A 102 -12.57 -13.32 3.70
CA THR A 102 -12.98 -12.69 4.96
C THR A 102 -13.36 -11.23 4.73
N LEU A 103 -12.60 -10.48 3.97
CA LEU A 103 -12.90 -9.09 3.65
C LEU A 103 -14.21 -8.95 2.87
N ILE A 104 -14.46 -9.83 1.90
CA ILE A 104 -15.70 -9.85 1.13
C ILE A 104 -16.89 -10.14 2.05
N THR A 105 -16.75 -11.10 2.96
CA THR A 105 -17.80 -11.44 3.92
C THR A 105 -18.11 -10.26 4.84
N LEU A 106 -17.08 -9.60 5.35
CA LEU A 106 -17.25 -8.43 6.22
C LEU A 106 -17.92 -7.26 5.49
N SER A 107 -17.61 -7.06 4.22
CA SER A 107 -18.20 -5.96 3.44
C SER A 107 -19.68 -6.17 3.12
N LYS A 108 -20.19 -7.39 3.21
CA LYS A 108 -21.60 -7.71 2.99
C LYS A 108 -22.46 -7.48 4.25
N TRP A 109 -21.84 -7.34 5.39
CA TRP A 109 -22.50 -7.18 6.67
C TRP A 109 -22.51 -5.72 7.09
#